data_6464493f0f8e0cf39158290b7d3cec9e
#
_entry.id   6464493f0f8e0cf39158290b7d3cec9e
#
_cell.length_a   1.000
_cell.length_b   1.000
_cell.length_c   1.000
_cell.angle_alpha   90.00
_cell.angle_beta   90.00
_cell.angle_gamma   90.00
#
_symmetry.space_group_name_H-M   'P 1'
#
loop_
_entity.id
_entity.type
_entity.pdbx_description
1 polymer ?
#
loop_
_entity_poly.entity_id
_entity_poly.type
_entity_poly.pdbx_seq_one_letter_code
_entity_poly.pdbx_strand_id
1 'polypeptide(L)' 'MTNVEKLQAAEILPTPHKLSTQDEHTVNGLNQAEVDALINVKNTLGHAFIKRNTSLIL' A
#
# COMPACT_ATOMS: atom_id res chain seq x y z
N MET A 1 -1.91 9.34 -11.37
CA MET A 1 -1.18 8.37 -10.54
C MET A 1 -2.13 7.25 -10.12
N THR A 2 -1.76 6.01 -10.35
CA THR A 2 -2.58 4.87 -9.93
C THR A 2 -2.50 4.65 -8.43
N ASN A 3 -3.43 3.86 -7.87
CA ASN A 3 -3.37 3.53 -6.45
C ASN A 3 -2.09 2.78 -6.10
N VAL A 4 -1.64 1.87 -6.98
CA VAL A 4 -0.37 1.17 -6.78
C VAL A 4 0.77 2.18 -6.67
N GLU A 5 0.83 3.16 -7.56
CA GLU A 5 1.87 4.19 -7.53
C GLU A 5 1.79 5.03 -6.26
N LYS A 6 0.58 5.37 -5.81
CA LYS A 6 0.39 6.12 -4.56
C LYS A 6 0.90 5.34 -3.36
N LEU A 7 0.60 4.04 -3.30
CA LEU A 7 1.05 3.18 -2.21
C LEU A 7 2.55 2.94 -2.26
N GLN A 8 3.14 2.88 -3.45
CA GLN A 8 4.60 2.83 -3.60
C GLN A 8 5.26 4.12 -3.10
N ALA A 9 4.68 5.27 -3.45
CA ALA A 9 5.19 6.56 -2.99
C ALA A 9 5.11 6.71 -1.47
N ALA A 10 4.08 6.10 -0.85
CA ALA A 10 3.92 6.09 0.60
C ALA A 10 4.74 5.00 1.29
N GLU A 11 5.51 4.24 0.53
CA GLU A 11 6.35 3.13 1.01
C GLU A 11 5.55 1.99 1.64
N ILE A 12 4.30 1.82 1.24
CA ILE A 12 3.47 0.67 1.64
C ILE A 12 3.76 -0.51 0.73
N LEU A 13 3.94 -0.27 -0.56
CA LEU A 13 4.33 -1.28 -1.53
C LEU A 13 5.77 -1.04 -1.99
N PRO A 14 6.50 -2.13 -2.28
CA PRO A 14 7.87 -1.99 -2.81
C PRO A 14 7.86 -1.50 -4.26
N THR A 15 9.02 -1.06 -4.73
CA THR A 15 9.23 -0.67 -6.13
C THR A 15 10.37 -1.51 -6.68
N PRO A 16 10.14 -2.39 -7.68
CA PRO A 16 8.82 -2.71 -8.24
C PRO A 16 7.95 -3.50 -7.26
N HIS A 17 6.64 -3.39 -7.43
CA HIS A 17 5.72 -4.17 -6.60
C HIS A 17 5.74 -5.64 -7.01
N LYS A 18 5.34 -6.50 -6.08
CA LYS A 18 5.30 -7.95 -6.31
C LYS A 18 3.88 -8.49 -6.41
N LEU A 19 2.92 -7.61 -6.71
CA LEU A 19 1.53 -8.00 -6.85
C LEU A 19 1.31 -8.73 -8.17
N SER A 20 0.43 -9.73 -8.15
CA SER A 20 -0.06 -10.34 -9.37
C SER A 20 -0.86 -9.30 -10.16
N THR A 21 -1.08 -9.56 -11.45
CA THR A 21 -1.90 -8.67 -12.28
C THR A 21 -3.30 -8.48 -11.69
N GLN A 22 -3.88 -9.55 -11.16
CA GLN A 22 -5.20 -9.49 -10.54
C GLN A 22 -5.19 -8.64 -9.28
N ASP A 23 -4.18 -8.81 -8.42
CA ASP A 23 -4.08 -8.03 -7.18
C ASP A 23 -3.80 -6.56 -7.49
N GLU A 24 -2.96 -6.28 -8.48
CA GLU A 24 -2.74 -4.91 -8.93
C GLU A 24 -4.05 -4.25 -9.37
N HIS A 25 -4.85 -4.99 -10.13
CA HIS A 25 -6.14 -4.50 -10.59
C HIS A 25 -7.09 -4.21 -9.41
N THR A 26 -7.09 -5.09 -8.42
CA THR A 26 -7.90 -4.93 -7.21
C THR A 26 -7.48 -3.67 -6.43
N VAL A 27 -6.19 -3.48 -6.25
CA VAL A 27 -5.65 -2.30 -5.56
C VAL A 27 -6.02 -1.01 -6.31
N ASN A 28 -5.86 -1.02 -7.63
CA ASN A 28 -6.19 0.14 -8.45
C ASN A 28 -7.69 0.44 -8.45
N GLY A 29 -8.53 -0.52 -8.07
CA GLY A 29 -9.97 -0.33 -7.94
C GLY A 29 -10.41 0.29 -6.62
N LEU A 30 -9.51 0.45 -5.64
CA LEU A 30 -9.84 1.10 -4.38
C LEU A 30 -10.20 2.56 -4.62
N ASN A 31 -11.14 3.09 -3.82
CA ASN A 31 -11.47 4.50 -3.91
C ASN A 31 -10.45 5.35 -3.12
N GLN A 32 -10.50 6.66 -3.31
CA GLN A 32 -9.54 7.58 -2.71
C GLN A 32 -9.57 7.51 -1.18
N ALA A 33 -10.75 7.38 -0.58
CA ALA A 33 -10.88 7.31 0.87
C ALA A 33 -10.20 6.06 1.43
N GLU A 34 -10.28 4.95 0.71
CA GLU A 34 -9.64 3.71 1.12
C GLU A 34 -8.11 3.80 1.04
N VAL A 35 -7.61 4.40 -0.04
CA VAL A 35 -6.18 4.62 -0.21
C VAL A 35 -5.66 5.57 0.88
N ASP A 36 -6.37 6.65 1.14
CA ASP A 36 -6.00 7.61 2.17
C ASP A 36 -5.99 6.96 3.55
N ALA A 37 -6.93 6.06 3.83
CA ALA A 37 -6.99 5.33 5.09
C ALA A 37 -5.76 4.43 5.27
N LEU A 38 -5.33 3.74 4.22
CA LEU A 38 -4.13 2.91 4.26
C LEU A 38 -2.89 3.75 4.56
N ILE A 39 -2.76 4.89 3.88
CA ILE A 39 -1.63 5.79 4.07
C ILE A 39 -1.63 6.35 5.50
N ASN A 40 -2.82 6.71 6.00
CA ASN A 40 -2.97 7.25 7.34
C ASN A 40 -2.58 6.20 8.40
N VAL A 41 -3.03 4.96 8.23
CA VAL A 41 -2.66 3.85 9.13
C VAL A 41 -1.14 3.66 9.12
N LYS A 42 -0.53 3.62 7.95
CA LYS A 42 0.93 3.49 7.81
C LYS A 42 1.65 4.61 8.54
N ASN A 43 1.20 5.85 8.39
CA ASN A 43 1.84 7.00 9.04
C ASN A 43 1.68 6.95 10.56
N THR A 44 0.56 6.44 11.05
CA THR A 44 0.30 6.28 12.48
C THR A 44 1.21 5.20 13.08
N LEU A 45 1.35 4.07 12.40
CA LEU A 45 2.17 2.95 12.88
C LEU A 45 3.65 3.19 12.68
N GLY A 46 4.02 3.90 11.62
CA GLY A 46 5.41 4.17 11.27
C GLY A 46 6.00 3.12 10.34
N HIS A 47 7.00 3.56 9.57
CA HIS A 47 7.64 2.72 8.55
C HIS A 47 8.30 1.48 9.16
N ALA A 48 8.98 1.63 10.29
CA ALA A 48 9.67 0.52 10.95
C ALA A 48 8.70 -0.57 11.40
N PHE A 49 7.53 -0.18 11.91
CA PHE A 49 6.50 -1.12 12.30
C PHE A 49 6.00 -1.91 11.10
N ILE A 50 5.68 -1.21 10.02
CA ILE A 50 5.19 -1.84 8.78
C ILE A 50 6.22 -2.82 8.23
N LYS A 51 7.48 -2.41 8.19
CA LYS A 51 8.57 -3.23 7.67
C LYS A 51 8.73 -4.53 8.47
N ARG A 52 8.61 -4.45 9.82
CA ARG A 52 8.75 -5.63 10.67
C ARG A 52 7.56 -6.58 10.59
N ASN A 53 6.38 -6.04 10.24
CA ASN A 53 5.12 -6.78 10.32
C ASN A 53 4.40 -6.87 8.99
N THR A 54 5.13 -6.80 7.87
CA THR A 54 4.54 -6.82 6.53
C THR A 54 3.64 -8.03 6.32
N SER A 55 4.01 -9.19 6.84
CA SER A 55 3.23 -10.41 6.68
C SER A 55 1.86 -10.35 7.38
N LEU A 56 1.69 -9.46 8.36
CA LEU A 56 0.40 -9.27 9.03
C LEU A 56 -0.51 -8.33 8.25
N ILE A 57 0.05 -7.47 7.44
CA ILE A 57 -0.66 -6.39 6.76
C ILE A 57 -0.90 -6.74 5.29
N LEU A 58 0.05 -7.37 4.67
CA LEU A 58 0.03 -7.77 3.28
C LEU A 58 0.06 -9.27 3.13
#